data_63140f839b889d0703d578fe6c496e04
#
_entry.id   63140f839b889d0703d578fe6c496e04
#
_cell.length_a   1.000
_cell.length_b   1.000
_cell.length_c   1.000
_cell.angle_alpha   90.00
_cell.angle_beta   90.00
_cell.angle_gamma   90.00
#
_symmetry.space_group_name_H-M   'P 1'
#
loop_
_entity.id
_entity.type
_entity.pdbx_description
1 polymer ?
#
loop_
_entity_poly.entity_id
_entity_poly.type
_entity_poly.pdbx_seq_one_letter_code
_entity_poly.pdbx_strand_id
1 'polypeptide(L)'
;DNLLLDEPTNDLDLDTVEWLEDYLGDIDENQTVLVVSHDRHFLDAVSTQTIDIDFGKVTVFAGNYSFWYESSQLALRQAQNQRLKAEEKKKQLEEFIRRFSANVAKSRQTTSRKKMLEKLNVEEIRPSSRKYPGIIFQMDREPGNQILQVEGLKAVDGDGTVLFDNVNFTVEKGQKI
;
A
#
# COMPACT_ATOMS: atom_id res chain seq x y z
N ASP A 1 -19.37 -24.35 -9.03
CA ASP A 1 -18.14 -24.84 -8.41
C ASP A 1 -17.30 -23.67 -7.93
N ASN A 2 -16.58 -23.83 -6.80
CA ASN A 2 -15.73 -22.80 -6.24
C ASN A 2 -14.26 -23.21 -6.38
N LEU A 3 -13.41 -22.31 -6.83
CA LEU A 3 -11.96 -22.50 -6.93
C LEU A 3 -11.26 -21.66 -5.86
N LEU A 4 -10.42 -22.30 -5.06
CA LEU A 4 -9.63 -21.64 -4.02
C LEU A 4 -8.14 -21.77 -4.36
N LEU A 5 -7.45 -20.66 -4.55
CA LEU A 5 -6.04 -20.60 -4.92
C LEU A 5 -5.26 -19.81 -3.85
N ASP A 6 -4.24 -20.45 -3.30
CA ASP A 6 -3.33 -19.83 -2.32
C ASP A 6 -1.94 -19.76 -2.93
N GLU A 7 -1.45 -18.51 -3.13
CA GLU A 7 -0.18 -18.17 -3.76
C GLU A 7 0.10 -18.94 -5.07
N PRO A 8 -0.84 -18.94 -6.05
CA PRO A 8 -0.74 -19.78 -7.23
C PRO A 8 0.40 -19.41 -8.18
N THR A 9 0.97 -18.22 -8.05
CA THR A 9 2.09 -17.76 -8.88
C THR A 9 3.46 -18.17 -8.35
N ASN A 10 3.53 -18.69 -7.11
CA ASN A 10 4.80 -19.18 -6.56
C ASN A 10 5.30 -20.36 -7.38
N ASP A 11 6.60 -20.36 -7.64
CA ASP A 11 7.32 -21.42 -8.36
C ASP A 11 6.87 -21.64 -9.83
N LEU A 12 6.09 -20.70 -10.41
CA LEU A 12 5.73 -20.69 -11.82
C LEU A 12 6.66 -19.77 -12.62
N ASP A 13 6.94 -20.17 -13.86
CA ASP A 13 7.57 -19.29 -14.82
C ASP A 13 6.57 -18.26 -15.39
N LEU A 14 7.08 -17.26 -16.10
CA LEU A 14 6.27 -16.16 -16.61
C LEU A 14 5.19 -16.62 -17.57
N ASP A 15 5.52 -17.56 -18.46
CA ASP A 15 4.61 -18.10 -19.46
C ASP A 15 3.44 -18.87 -18.81
N THR A 16 3.73 -19.59 -17.73
CA THR A 16 2.71 -20.31 -16.96
C THR A 16 1.82 -19.37 -16.16
N VAL A 17 2.35 -18.25 -15.65
CA VAL A 17 1.54 -17.22 -14.98
C VAL A 17 0.59 -16.58 -15.98
N GLU A 18 1.05 -16.20 -17.18
CA GLU A 18 0.22 -15.63 -18.24
C GLU A 18 -0.91 -16.59 -18.65
N TRP A 19 -0.58 -17.87 -18.82
CA TRP A 19 -1.58 -18.90 -19.08
C TRP A 19 -2.64 -18.99 -17.96
N LEU A 20 -2.23 -18.86 -16.69
CA LEU A 20 -3.14 -18.93 -15.56
C LEU A 20 -4.04 -17.68 -15.51
N GLU A 21 -3.52 -16.49 -15.84
CA GLU A 21 -4.30 -15.26 -15.95
C GLU A 21 -5.41 -15.42 -17.01
N ASP A 22 -5.05 -15.90 -18.19
CA ASP A 22 -5.99 -16.15 -19.29
C ASP A 22 -7.06 -17.19 -18.88
N TYR A 23 -6.63 -18.30 -18.27
CA TYR A 23 -7.55 -19.34 -17.80
C TYR A 23 -8.57 -18.82 -16.78
N LEU A 24 -8.12 -17.99 -15.82
CA LEU A 24 -9.00 -17.38 -14.81
C LEU A 24 -9.89 -16.28 -15.39
N GLY A 25 -9.44 -15.60 -16.45
CA GLY A 25 -10.25 -14.62 -17.18
C GLY A 25 -11.41 -15.24 -17.96
N ASP A 26 -11.23 -16.47 -18.44
CA ASP A 26 -12.23 -17.22 -19.23
C ASP A 26 -13.16 -18.09 -18.39
N ILE A 27 -13.04 -18.08 -17.07
CA ILE A 27 -13.88 -18.88 -16.17
C ILE A 27 -15.36 -18.46 -16.28
N ASP A 28 -16.25 -19.47 -16.28
CA ASP A 28 -17.72 -19.31 -16.34
C ASP A 28 -18.22 -18.38 -15.22
N GLU A 29 -19.13 -17.46 -15.54
CA GLU A 29 -19.76 -16.52 -14.60
C GLU A 29 -20.45 -17.21 -13.40
N ASN A 30 -20.77 -18.50 -13.51
CA ASN A 30 -21.34 -19.30 -12.42
C ASN A 30 -20.30 -19.90 -11.46
N GLN A 31 -19.01 -19.66 -11.72
CA GLN A 31 -17.93 -20.12 -10.87
C GLN A 31 -17.39 -18.96 -10.03
N THR A 32 -17.05 -19.24 -8.80
CA THR A 32 -16.42 -18.29 -7.90
C THR A 32 -14.96 -18.67 -7.70
N VAL A 33 -14.05 -17.73 -7.94
CA VAL A 33 -12.63 -17.90 -7.69
C VAL A 33 -12.22 -17.02 -6.51
N LEU A 34 -11.59 -17.61 -5.52
CA LEU A 34 -10.93 -16.89 -4.43
C LEU A 34 -9.44 -17.11 -4.52
N VAL A 35 -8.71 -16.00 -4.70
CA VAL A 35 -7.25 -16.01 -4.83
C VAL A 35 -6.61 -15.26 -3.67
N VAL A 36 -5.57 -15.86 -3.09
CA VAL A 36 -4.65 -15.18 -2.18
C VAL A 36 -3.30 -15.13 -2.87
N SER A 37 -2.72 -13.94 -3.06
CA SER A 37 -1.41 -13.79 -3.69
C SER A 37 -0.70 -12.52 -3.21
N HIS A 38 0.63 -12.53 -3.28
CA HIS A 38 1.50 -11.36 -3.13
C HIS A 38 1.83 -10.68 -4.46
N ASP A 39 1.55 -11.33 -5.57
CA ASP A 39 1.76 -10.79 -6.91
C ASP A 39 0.64 -9.79 -7.26
N ARG A 40 1.01 -8.51 -7.26
CA ARG A 40 0.07 -7.41 -7.53
C ARG A 40 -0.38 -7.39 -8.98
N HIS A 41 0.51 -7.77 -9.91
CA HIS A 41 0.20 -7.80 -11.34
C HIS A 41 -0.86 -8.87 -11.60
N PHE A 42 -0.63 -10.06 -11.10
CA PHE A 42 -1.57 -11.16 -11.18
C PHE A 42 -2.92 -10.80 -10.56
N LEU A 43 -2.94 -10.23 -9.35
CA LEU A 43 -4.19 -9.79 -8.71
C LEU A 43 -4.92 -8.72 -9.54
N ASP A 44 -4.21 -7.80 -10.19
CA ASP A 44 -4.82 -6.78 -11.04
C ASP A 44 -5.42 -7.37 -12.33
N ALA A 45 -4.79 -8.41 -12.87
CA ALA A 45 -5.27 -9.08 -14.07
C ALA A 45 -6.54 -9.91 -13.81
N VAL A 46 -6.60 -10.66 -12.69
CA VAL A 46 -7.66 -11.66 -12.49
C VAL A 46 -8.79 -11.21 -11.56
N SER A 47 -8.60 -10.18 -10.70
CA SER A 47 -9.58 -9.86 -9.68
C SER A 47 -10.61 -8.82 -10.13
N THR A 48 -11.88 -9.12 -9.90
CA THR A 48 -13.01 -8.19 -10.07
C THR A 48 -13.43 -7.55 -8.74
N GLN A 49 -13.05 -8.18 -7.62
CA GLN A 49 -13.29 -7.70 -6.27
C GLN A 49 -12.05 -7.97 -5.41
N THR A 50 -11.78 -7.06 -4.48
CA THR A 50 -10.68 -7.20 -3.53
C THR A 50 -11.22 -7.32 -2.11
N ILE A 51 -10.80 -8.35 -1.39
CA ILE A 51 -11.13 -8.56 0.02
C ILE A 51 -9.95 -8.10 0.86
N ASP A 52 -10.17 -7.09 1.68
CA ASP A 52 -9.18 -6.57 2.62
C ASP A 52 -9.46 -7.07 4.03
N ILE A 53 -8.46 -7.70 4.64
CA ILE A 53 -8.51 -8.18 6.02
C ILE A 53 -7.51 -7.37 6.83
N ASP A 54 -8.00 -6.45 7.66
CA ASP A 54 -7.16 -5.63 8.53
C ASP A 54 -7.85 -5.41 9.90
N PHE A 55 -7.09 -5.43 10.99
CA PHE A 55 -7.57 -5.29 12.37
C PHE A 55 -8.76 -6.21 12.73
N GLY A 56 -8.79 -7.44 12.20
CA GLY A 56 -9.85 -8.40 12.44
C GLY A 56 -11.18 -8.06 11.77
N LYS A 57 -11.18 -7.13 10.82
CA LYS A 57 -12.33 -6.77 9.99
C LYS A 57 -12.08 -7.22 8.56
N VAL A 58 -13.16 -7.67 7.92
CA VAL A 58 -13.18 -8.02 6.50
C VAL A 58 -13.95 -6.94 5.77
N THR A 59 -13.34 -6.35 4.75
CA THR A 59 -13.98 -5.33 3.91
C THR A 59 -13.84 -5.75 2.44
N VAL A 60 -14.94 -5.72 1.71
CA VAL A 60 -14.98 -6.05 0.29
C VAL A 60 -15.03 -4.77 -0.54
N PHE A 61 -14.16 -4.67 -1.51
CA PHE A 61 -14.09 -3.57 -2.48
C PHE A 61 -14.43 -4.09 -3.87
N ALA A 62 -15.30 -3.38 -4.57
CA ALA A 62 -15.54 -3.64 -5.99
C ALA A 62 -14.37 -3.06 -6.79
N GLY A 63 -13.66 -3.91 -7.53
CA GLY A 63 -12.48 -3.56 -8.30
C GLY A 63 -11.25 -4.39 -7.94
N ASN A 64 -10.22 -4.26 -8.74
CA ASN A 64 -8.96 -4.97 -8.61
C ASN A 64 -8.07 -4.40 -7.48
N TYR A 65 -6.87 -4.97 -7.32
CA TYR A 65 -5.92 -4.59 -6.28
C TYR A 65 -5.49 -3.11 -6.39
N SER A 66 -5.18 -2.62 -7.57
CA SER A 66 -4.78 -1.22 -7.79
C SER A 66 -5.88 -0.24 -7.40
N PHE A 67 -7.13 -0.51 -7.77
CA PHE A 67 -8.27 0.30 -7.36
C PHE A 67 -8.45 0.33 -5.84
N TRP A 68 -8.36 -0.82 -5.19
CA TRP A 68 -8.38 -0.91 -3.72
C TRP A 68 -7.25 -0.09 -3.11
N TYR A 69 -6.02 -0.24 -3.62
CA TYR A 69 -4.85 0.45 -3.09
C TYR A 69 -5.00 1.98 -3.16
N GLU A 70 -5.37 2.51 -4.32
CA GLU A 70 -5.60 3.95 -4.51
C GLU A 70 -6.72 4.49 -3.62
N SER A 71 -7.85 3.77 -3.57
CA SER A 71 -8.99 4.12 -2.72
C SER A 71 -8.63 4.13 -1.24
N SER A 72 -7.88 3.15 -0.78
CA SER A 72 -7.41 3.04 0.62
C SER A 72 -6.44 4.16 0.98
N GLN A 73 -5.51 4.53 0.08
CA GLN A 73 -4.59 5.64 0.27
C GLN A 73 -5.33 6.99 0.32
N LEU A 74 -6.33 7.17 -0.55
CA LEU A 74 -7.16 8.38 -0.54
C LEU A 74 -7.96 8.50 0.76
N ALA A 75 -8.60 7.42 1.21
CA ALA A 75 -9.34 7.39 2.47
C ALA A 75 -8.43 7.71 3.67
N LEU A 76 -7.22 7.15 3.70
CA LEU A 76 -6.24 7.43 4.74
C LEU A 76 -5.83 8.91 4.78
N ARG A 77 -5.54 9.51 3.61
CA ARG A 77 -5.21 10.95 3.51
C ARG A 77 -6.37 11.83 3.96
N GLN A 78 -7.60 11.50 3.58
CA GLN A 78 -8.79 12.22 4.01
C GLN A 78 -8.98 12.15 5.52
N ALA A 79 -8.84 10.96 6.11
CA ALA A 79 -8.92 10.76 7.56
C ALA A 79 -7.84 11.55 8.32
N GLN A 80 -6.59 11.54 7.83
CA GLN A 80 -5.50 12.35 8.41
C GLN A 80 -5.81 13.85 8.37
N ASN A 81 -6.30 14.34 7.22
CA ASN A 81 -6.67 15.76 7.07
C ASN A 81 -7.85 16.16 8.00
N GLN A 82 -8.84 15.29 8.14
CA GLN A 82 -9.95 15.51 9.07
C GLN A 82 -9.46 15.55 10.52
N ARG A 83 -8.57 14.64 10.89
CA ARG A 83 -7.95 14.63 12.23
C ARG A 83 -7.19 15.91 12.51
N LEU A 84 -6.31 16.35 11.59
CA LEU A 84 -5.56 17.60 11.75
C LEU A 84 -6.48 18.80 11.96
N LYS A 85 -7.53 18.91 11.13
CA LYS A 85 -8.55 19.98 11.29
C LYS A 85 -9.30 19.89 12.63
N ALA A 86 -9.60 18.68 13.10
CA ALA A 86 -10.24 18.48 14.40
C ALA A 86 -9.31 18.85 15.57
N GLU A 87 -8.02 18.47 15.49
CA GLU A 87 -7.00 18.85 16.48
C GLU A 87 -6.77 20.36 16.55
N GLU A 88 -6.70 21.04 15.40
CA GLU A 88 -6.59 22.50 15.34
C GLU A 88 -7.81 23.17 15.96
N LYS A 89 -9.00 22.69 15.62
CA LYS A 89 -10.27 23.21 16.19
C LYS A 89 -10.35 23.00 17.69
N LYS A 90 -9.91 21.83 18.16
CA LYS A 90 -9.78 21.50 19.59
C LYS A 90 -8.88 22.51 20.28
N LYS A 91 -7.67 22.72 19.75
CA LYS A 91 -6.70 23.68 20.30
C LYS A 91 -7.24 25.10 20.36
N GLN A 92 -7.92 25.57 19.32
CA GLN A 92 -8.55 26.89 19.28
C GLN A 92 -9.66 27.03 20.34
N LEU A 93 -10.50 26.00 20.52
CA LEU A 93 -11.55 25.99 21.54
C LEU A 93 -10.97 26.00 22.95
N GLU A 94 -9.96 25.17 23.23
CA GLU A 94 -9.27 25.12 24.53
C GLU A 94 -8.59 26.45 24.86
N GLU A 95 -7.90 27.06 23.89
CA GLU A 95 -7.26 28.35 24.08
C GLU A 95 -8.28 29.47 24.38
N PHE A 96 -9.40 29.50 23.64
CA PHE A 96 -10.47 30.43 23.93
C PHE A 96 -11.06 30.23 25.33
N ILE A 97 -11.35 29.00 25.72
CA ILE A 97 -11.90 28.68 27.04
C ILE A 97 -10.91 29.12 28.12
N ARG A 98 -9.62 28.82 27.96
CA ARG A 98 -8.56 29.22 28.90
C ARG A 98 -8.49 30.76 29.06
N ARG A 99 -8.53 31.51 27.94
CA ARG A 99 -8.42 32.98 27.94
C ARG A 99 -9.60 33.67 28.56
N PHE A 100 -10.82 33.12 28.41
CA PHE A 100 -12.07 33.79 28.79
C PHE A 100 -12.86 33.07 29.90
N SER A 101 -12.30 32.06 30.56
CA SER A 101 -12.97 31.29 31.61
C SER A 101 -13.44 32.14 32.80
N ALA A 102 -12.70 33.18 33.17
CA ALA A 102 -13.01 34.08 34.29
C ALA A 102 -13.82 35.30 33.86
N ASN A 103 -14.17 35.48 32.58
CA ASN A 103 -14.85 36.67 32.09
C ASN A 103 -16.38 36.48 32.11
N VAL A 104 -17.07 37.16 33.01
CA VAL A 104 -18.52 37.09 33.19
C VAL A 104 -19.29 37.48 31.91
N ALA A 105 -18.82 38.53 31.20
CA ALA A 105 -19.46 38.98 29.95
C ALA A 105 -19.41 37.95 28.81
N LYS A 106 -18.42 37.04 28.85
CA LYS A 106 -18.24 35.98 27.84
C LYS A 106 -18.66 34.59 28.32
N SER A 107 -19.28 34.48 29.49
CA SER A 107 -19.71 33.22 30.13
C SER A 107 -20.56 32.35 29.20
N ARG A 108 -21.54 32.90 28.51
CA ARG A 108 -22.39 32.17 27.54
C ARG A 108 -21.57 31.60 26.37
N GLN A 109 -20.63 32.39 25.84
CA GLN A 109 -19.77 31.96 24.73
C GLN A 109 -18.82 30.84 25.19
N THR A 110 -18.25 30.96 26.38
CA THR A 110 -17.37 29.94 26.96
C THR A 110 -18.09 28.61 27.18
N THR A 111 -19.34 28.68 27.72
CA THR A 111 -20.19 27.50 27.92
C THR A 111 -20.54 26.82 26.58
N SER A 112 -20.92 27.63 25.57
CA SER A 112 -21.18 27.09 24.23
C SER A 112 -19.96 26.39 23.63
N ARG A 113 -18.79 26.99 23.78
CA ARG A 113 -17.53 26.38 23.26
C ARG A 113 -17.07 25.14 24.03
N LYS A 114 -17.36 25.07 25.35
CA LYS A 114 -17.17 23.82 26.13
C LYS A 114 -18.01 22.67 25.59
N LYS A 115 -19.31 22.95 25.31
CA LYS A 115 -20.20 21.96 24.69
C LYS A 115 -19.76 21.55 23.30
N MET A 116 -19.15 22.46 22.51
CA MET A 116 -18.57 22.14 21.22
C MET A 116 -17.35 21.24 21.38
N LEU A 117 -16.49 21.50 22.37
CA LEU A 117 -15.32 20.71 22.68
C LEU A 117 -15.69 19.27 23.12
N GLU A 118 -16.72 19.14 23.96
CA GLU A 118 -17.25 17.84 24.41
C GLU A 118 -17.81 17.00 23.24
N LYS A 119 -18.39 17.66 22.23
CA LYS A 119 -18.91 17.00 21.03
C LYS A 119 -17.86 16.72 19.96
N LEU A 120 -16.68 17.31 20.10
CA LEU A 120 -15.59 17.14 19.14
C LEU A 120 -14.92 15.78 19.36
N ASN A 121 -15.38 14.80 18.61
CA ASN A 121 -14.79 13.47 18.64
C ASN A 121 -13.53 13.49 17.75
N VAL A 122 -12.36 13.44 18.36
CA VAL A 122 -11.10 13.24 17.63
C VAL A 122 -10.92 11.73 17.49
N GLU A 123 -11.39 11.18 16.39
CA GLU A 123 -11.17 9.75 16.10
C GLU A 123 -9.68 9.47 16.02
N GLU A 124 -9.23 8.51 16.80
CA GLU A 124 -7.88 7.97 16.66
C GLU A 124 -7.82 7.16 15.36
N ILE A 125 -7.09 7.71 14.38
CA ILE A 125 -6.76 6.94 13.18
C ILE A 125 -5.76 5.87 13.60
N ARG A 126 -6.20 4.63 13.65
CA ARG A 126 -5.30 3.52 13.85
C ARG A 126 -4.43 3.39 12.61
N PRO A 127 -3.09 3.48 12.74
CA PRO A 127 -2.22 3.22 11.61
C PRO A 127 -2.45 1.78 11.14
N SER A 128 -2.48 1.57 9.82
CA SER A 128 -2.61 0.22 9.26
C SER A 128 -1.62 -0.74 9.92
N SER A 129 -2.05 -1.98 10.16
CA SER A 129 -1.15 -3.04 10.64
C SER A 129 -0.02 -3.34 9.65
N ARG A 130 -0.21 -2.94 8.40
CA ARG A 130 0.76 -3.10 7.30
C ARG A 130 1.83 -2.03 7.40
N LYS A 131 2.97 -2.40 7.98
CA LYS A 131 4.16 -1.55 8.02
C LYS A 131 5.07 -1.94 6.86
N TYR A 132 5.24 -1.04 5.92
CA TYR A 132 6.29 -1.19 4.92
C TYR A 132 7.64 -0.83 5.56
N PRO A 133 8.62 -1.73 5.56
CA PRO A 133 9.96 -1.36 6.00
C PRO A 133 10.51 -0.31 5.03
N GLY A 134 10.75 0.88 5.53
CA GLY A 134 11.44 1.93 4.77
C GLY A 134 12.94 1.62 4.76
N ILE A 135 13.41 0.92 3.74
CA ILE A 135 14.85 0.75 3.52
C ILE A 135 15.33 1.98 2.74
N ILE A 136 16.13 2.80 3.40
CA ILE A 136 16.75 3.98 2.79
C ILE A 136 18.18 3.60 2.45
N PHE A 137 18.47 3.49 1.15
CA PHE A 137 19.84 3.33 0.68
C PHE A 137 20.52 4.68 0.65
N GLN A 138 21.56 4.83 1.45
CA GLN A 138 22.42 6.01 1.43
C GLN A 138 23.72 5.67 0.73
N MET A 139 24.14 6.53 -0.18
CA MET A 139 25.43 6.39 -0.85
C MET A 139 26.52 7.05 0.01
N ASP A 140 27.60 6.33 0.30
CA ASP A 140 28.78 6.90 0.95
C ASP A 140 29.52 7.88 0.04
N ARG A 141 29.45 7.66 -1.28
CA ARG A 141 30.04 8.51 -2.30
C ARG A 141 29.16 8.53 -3.55
N GLU A 142 29.08 9.68 -4.20
CA GLU A 142 28.36 9.79 -5.47
C GLU A 142 29.02 8.93 -6.55
N PRO A 143 28.28 8.01 -7.20
CA PRO A 143 28.85 7.14 -8.23
C PRO A 143 29.16 7.93 -9.50
N GLY A 144 30.16 7.49 -10.25
CA GLY A 144 30.44 7.99 -11.59
C GLY A 144 29.32 7.67 -12.58
N ASN A 145 29.48 8.11 -13.83
CA ASN A 145 28.48 7.86 -14.87
C ASN A 145 28.35 6.37 -15.21
N GLN A 146 29.46 5.66 -15.21
CA GLN A 146 29.52 4.20 -15.42
C GLN A 146 29.66 3.51 -14.07
N ILE A 147 28.68 2.70 -13.70
CA ILE A 147 28.61 2.05 -12.39
C ILE A 147 29.20 0.64 -12.46
N LEU A 148 28.87 -0.10 -13.50
CA LEU A 148 29.30 -1.45 -13.69
C LEU A 148 29.50 -1.75 -15.19
N GLN A 149 30.58 -2.42 -15.52
CA GLN A 149 30.81 -3.01 -16.85
C GLN A 149 31.05 -4.50 -16.67
N VAL A 150 30.29 -5.29 -17.38
CA VAL A 150 30.35 -6.75 -17.36
C VAL A 150 30.70 -7.22 -18.76
N GLU A 151 31.74 -8.04 -18.85
CA GLU A 151 32.23 -8.62 -20.11
C GLU A 151 32.43 -10.13 -19.93
N GLY A 152 31.89 -10.89 -20.86
CA GLY A 152 32.09 -12.36 -20.90
C GLY A 152 31.54 -13.11 -19.68
N LEU A 153 30.47 -12.60 -19.04
CA LEU A 153 29.87 -13.26 -17.87
C LEU A 153 29.31 -14.62 -18.27
N LYS A 154 29.69 -15.65 -17.50
CA LYS A 154 29.25 -17.03 -17.68
C LYS A 154 28.80 -17.61 -16.35
N ALA A 155 27.70 -18.34 -16.34
CA ALA A 155 27.30 -19.16 -15.20
C ALA A 155 27.22 -20.64 -15.59
N VAL A 156 27.63 -21.47 -14.64
CA VAL A 156 27.64 -22.94 -14.78
C VAL A 156 26.99 -23.48 -13.51
N ASP A 157 26.07 -24.42 -13.66
CA ASP A 157 25.46 -25.12 -12.55
C ASP A 157 26.41 -26.09 -11.88
N GLY A 158 26.08 -26.60 -10.68
CA GLY A 158 26.86 -27.56 -9.92
C GLY A 158 27.18 -28.84 -10.70
N ASP A 159 26.36 -29.21 -11.65
CA ASP A 159 26.50 -30.37 -12.54
C ASP A 159 27.36 -30.09 -13.80
N GLY A 160 27.88 -28.88 -13.96
CA GLY A 160 28.68 -28.46 -15.11
C GLY A 160 27.87 -27.99 -16.32
N THR A 161 26.54 -27.90 -16.21
CA THR A 161 25.66 -27.35 -17.25
C THR A 161 25.80 -25.83 -17.35
N VAL A 162 26.05 -25.32 -18.56
CA VAL A 162 26.14 -23.89 -18.81
C VAL A 162 24.74 -23.29 -18.79
N LEU A 163 24.46 -22.40 -17.83
CA LEU A 163 23.21 -21.68 -17.72
C LEU A 163 23.17 -20.51 -18.70
N PHE A 164 24.22 -19.73 -18.78
CA PHE A 164 24.42 -18.68 -19.78
C PHE A 164 25.93 -18.45 -20.01
N ASP A 165 26.29 -17.90 -21.16
CA ASP A 165 27.67 -17.66 -21.57
C ASP A 165 27.75 -16.33 -22.34
N ASN A 166 28.92 -15.67 -22.22
CA ASN A 166 29.27 -14.45 -22.95
C ASN A 166 28.25 -13.30 -22.86
N VAL A 167 27.68 -13.09 -21.64
CA VAL A 167 26.79 -11.98 -21.37
C VAL A 167 27.62 -10.71 -21.15
N ASN A 168 27.32 -9.66 -21.92
CA ASN A 168 28.04 -8.38 -21.88
C ASN A 168 27.01 -7.25 -21.70
N PHE A 169 27.22 -6.38 -20.71
CA PHE A 169 26.37 -5.19 -20.49
C PHE A 169 27.08 -4.12 -19.67
N THR A 170 26.59 -2.90 -19.77
CA THR A 170 27.09 -1.77 -18.98
C THR A 170 25.90 -1.16 -18.22
N VAL A 171 26.13 -0.79 -16.96
CA VAL A 171 25.17 -0.11 -16.12
C VAL A 171 25.59 1.34 -15.92
N GLU A 172 24.74 2.26 -16.31
CA GLU A 172 24.94 3.68 -16.16
C GLU A 172 24.16 4.26 -14.96
N LYS A 173 24.54 5.47 -14.52
CA LYS A 173 23.88 6.15 -13.42
C LYS A 173 22.38 6.36 -13.72
N GLY A 174 21.52 5.91 -12.79
CA GLY A 174 20.06 6.06 -12.89
C GLY A 174 19.33 4.94 -13.64
N GLN A 175 20.05 3.97 -14.21
CA GLN A 175 19.43 2.77 -14.77
C GLN A 175 18.93 1.84 -13.67
N LYS A 176 17.82 1.16 -13.97
CA LYS A 176 17.28 0.04 -13.18
C LYS A 176 17.40 -1.21 -14.04
N ILE A 177 17.91 -2.29 -13.46
CA ILE A 177 18.10 -3.60 -14.10
C ILE A 177 17.24 -4.60 -13.36
#